data_cfa17bcdc109be2e216f9caec480f4d1
#
_entry.id   cfa17bcdc109be2e216f9caec480f4d1
#
_cell.length_a   1.000
_cell.length_b   1.000
_cell.length_c   1.000
_cell.angle_alpha   90.00
_cell.angle_beta   90.00
_cell.angle_gamma   90.00
#
_symmetry.space_group_name_H-M   'P 1'
#
loop_
_entity.id
_entity.type
_entity.pdbx_description
1 polymer ?
#
loop_
_entity_poly.entity_id
_entity_poly.type
_entity_poly.pdbx_seq_one_letter_code
_entity_poly.pdbx_strand_id
1 'polypeptide(L)'
;MAFMKSKLGRYGFLGGLICLWISWMGLISTPANAVDDWRQHPCVKALAQGQVLSVEQVHHASQPISQGQVAQAVLTMFPGKFAAANTALGLTFEGKIEAEQLLVAALGNAAGGQRAILRSQALAVLATGAALPYQARGTSLLEATWRDSSLISIDYQEGVAAALGQGVIPVEGDTSASIPRLYPNRSASYAMVANLLCAANPDPTIAALVPQRVQPGQVPPQAAPQREIRGAWLTNIDSQVLFSRPNLESGLQRLASLNFNTVYPTVWNWGYTLYPSAVAQRTFGYQQGLYPDLDNTGERNEALEAAQGDRDMLQELISLAHPLGLRVIPWFEFGFMAPADSALARSHPEWLTQKADGSTVTPEGSHGRVWLNPFHPEVQQFMLDMVSELAANYPIDGFQVDDHFGLPVVYGYDPYTVSLYRQEHRGQAPPQDIYDAAWTRWRADKITAVMERTFAAVKARQPRAVLSVSPNPHEFAYKYFLQDWDTWVNRGYVEELIVQLYRSDLGRFVWEMNRSPAQAARRHIPTAVGVLSGLRGRPVPMARIQEQVRAIRDRSYAGVSFFFYESLWWSDTETLEQRQQSLRQLFPSKVPAPRV
;
A
#
# COMPACT_ATOMS: atom_id res chain seq x y z
N MET A 1 -10.68 -34.28 -46.12
CA MET A 1 -10.42 -34.17 -47.58
C MET A 1 -9.26 -33.21 -47.66
N ALA A 2 -8.08 -33.70 -47.72
CA ALA A 2 -7.36 -34.28 -48.85
C ALA A 2 -6.78 -33.19 -49.73
N PHE A 3 -5.49 -33.22 -49.74
CA PHE A 3 -4.48 -33.37 -50.78
C PHE A 3 -3.79 -32.05 -51.15
N MET A 4 -2.53 -31.92 -51.44
CA MET A 4 -1.37 -32.77 -51.70
C MET A 4 -0.13 -31.85 -51.71
N LYS A 5 0.97 -32.17 -51.10
CA LYS A 5 2.23 -32.78 -51.58
C LYS A 5 2.89 -32.14 -52.81
N SER A 6 4.10 -31.71 -52.52
CA SER A 6 5.38 -31.92 -53.23
C SER A 6 5.76 -31.02 -54.41
N LYS A 7 6.96 -30.45 -54.37
CA LYS A 7 8.13 -30.97 -55.14
C LYS A 7 9.42 -30.23 -54.79
N LEU A 8 10.44 -31.01 -54.55
CA LEU A 8 11.85 -30.63 -54.61
C LEU A 8 12.24 -30.28 -56.05
N GLY A 9 13.16 -29.33 -56.21
CA GLY A 9 13.88 -29.08 -57.45
C GLY A 9 15.18 -28.35 -57.21
N ARG A 10 16.29 -29.05 -57.33
CA ARG A 10 17.69 -28.65 -57.26
C ARG A 10 18.01 -27.53 -58.23
N TYR A 11 18.98 -26.71 -57.84
CA TYR A 11 20.21 -26.20 -58.50
C TYR A 11 20.82 -25.21 -57.51
N GLY A 12 21.98 -25.25 -57.01
CA GLY A 12 23.29 -25.57 -57.48
C GLY A 12 24.07 -24.29 -57.82
N PHE A 13 25.10 -23.97 -57.02
CA PHE A 13 26.17 -23.00 -57.31
C PHE A 13 25.82 -21.50 -57.33
N LEU A 14 26.10 -20.85 -56.23
CA LEU A 14 26.85 -19.59 -56.14
C LEU A 14 27.25 -19.39 -54.66
N GLY A 15 28.13 -20.26 -54.21
CA GLY A 15 28.90 -19.98 -53.00
C GLY A 15 30.03 -19.02 -53.40
N GLY A 16 30.11 -17.90 -52.73
CA GLY A 16 31.30 -17.09 -52.85
C GLY A 16 31.23 -15.60 -52.53
N LEU A 17 30.03 -15.05 -52.15
CA LEU A 17 29.98 -13.59 -51.95
C LEU A 17 29.11 -13.13 -50.76
N ILE A 18 28.66 -14.03 -49.88
CA ILE A 18 27.88 -13.67 -48.69
C ILE A 18 28.71 -13.77 -47.37
N CYS A 19 29.91 -14.31 -47.40
CA CYS A 19 30.79 -14.39 -46.23
C CYS A 19 31.61 -13.13 -45.94
N LEU A 20 31.51 -12.06 -46.73
CA LEU A 20 32.28 -10.83 -46.52
C LEU A 20 31.42 -9.65 -45.98
N TRP A 21 30.12 -9.83 -45.81
CA TRP A 21 29.24 -8.78 -45.24
C TRP A 21 28.77 -9.06 -43.80
N ILE A 22 29.04 -10.25 -43.26
CA ILE A 22 28.75 -10.59 -41.85
C ILE A 22 29.92 -10.28 -40.91
N SER A 23 31.13 -10.05 -41.46
CA SER A 23 32.30 -9.66 -40.66
C SER A 23 32.41 -8.15 -40.37
N TRP A 24 31.49 -7.32 -40.83
CA TRP A 24 31.53 -5.86 -40.61
C TRP A 24 30.44 -5.31 -39.67
N MET A 25 29.59 -6.16 -39.12
CA MET A 25 28.63 -5.78 -38.06
C MET A 25 28.96 -6.34 -36.67
N GLY A 26 30.14 -6.88 -36.48
CA GLY A 26 30.56 -7.56 -35.24
C GLY A 26 31.75 -6.97 -34.50
N LEU A 27 32.23 -5.81 -34.89
CA LEU A 27 33.37 -5.17 -34.23
C LEU A 27 33.15 -3.67 -34.09
N ILE A 28 32.16 -3.27 -33.26
CA ILE A 28 32.45 -2.15 -32.38
C ILE A 28 33.15 -2.80 -31.18
N SER A 29 34.41 -3.12 -31.36
CA SER A 29 35.34 -3.31 -30.29
C SER A 29 35.37 -2.01 -29.49
N THR A 30 34.86 -2.01 -28.26
CA THR A 30 35.42 -1.10 -27.28
C THR A 30 36.93 -1.29 -27.37
N PRO A 31 37.70 -0.23 -27.59
CA PRO A 31 39.16 -0.40 -27.75
C PRO A 31 39.68 -1.08 -26.49
N ALA A 32 40.54 -2.07 -26.64
CA ALA A 32 41.17 -2.80 -25.54
C ALA A 32 41.82 -1.86 -24.52
N ASN A 33 42.18 -0.65 -24.93
CA ASN A 33 42.71 0.43 -24.10
C ASN A 33 41.69 1.01 -23.12
N ALA A 34 40.36 0.92 -23.37
CA ALA A 34 39.34 1.41 -22.42
C ALA A 34 39.20 0.49 -21.21
N VAL A 35 39.56 -0.79 -21.32
CA VAL A 35 39.49 -1.75 -20.21
C VAL A 35 40.64 -1.56 -19.23
N ASP A 36 41.83 -1.22 -19.72
CA ASP A 36 42.99 -0.95 -18.85
C ASP A 36 42.89 0.41 -18.13
N ASP A 37 42.27 1.40 -18.78
CA ASP A 37 42.01 2.72 -18.21
C ASP A 37 41.01 2.65 -17.03
N TRP A 38 39.98 1.79 -17.14
CA TRP A 38 38.99 1.58 -16.10
C TRP A 38 39.60 1.13 -14.77
N ARG A 39 40.55 0.17 -14.79
CA ARG A 39 41.22 -0.34 -13.56
C ARG A 39 42.11 0.72 -12.89
N GLN A 40 42.63 1.64 -13.67
CA GLN A 40 43.46 2.73 -13.18
C GLN A 40 42.64 3.91 -12.68
N HIS A 41 41.33 3.92 -12.94
CA HIS A 41 40.45 5.01 -12.54
C HIS A 41 40.50 5.23 -11.01
N PRO A 42 40.76 6.44 -10.51
CA PRO A 42 40.97 6.69 -9.07
C PRO A 42 39.78 6.22 -8.20
N CYS A 43 38.55 6.36 -8.67
CA CYS A 43 37.39 5.88 -7.94
C CYS A 43 37.35 4.36 -7.83
N VAL A 44 37.67 3.62 -8.92
CA VAL A 44 37.67 2.16 -8.88
C VAL A 44 38.75 1.64 -7.92
N LYS A 45 39.90 2.31 -7.88
CA LYS A 45 40.94 2.05 -6.86
C LYS A 45 40.45 2.31 -5.45
N ALA A 46 39.71 3.39 -5.22
CA ALA A 46 39.13 3.71 -3.92
C ALA A 46 38.10 2.66 -3.50
N LEU A 47 37.23 2.18 -4.40
CA LEU A 47 36.28 1.10 -4.13
C LEU A 47 36.97 -0.22 -3.78
N ALA A 48 38.08 -0.53 -4.44
CA ALA A 48 38.87 -1.72 -4.14
C ALA A 48 39.63 -1.58 -2.81
N GLN A 49 40.20 -0.44 -2.51
CA GLN A 49 40.88 -0.15 -1.23
C GLN A 49 39.90 -0.15 -0.05
N GLY A 50 38.68 0.38 -0.27
CA GLY A 50 37.60 0.36 0.72
C GLY A 50 36.89 -0.99 0.85
N GLN A 51 37.34 -2.03 0.17
CA GLN A 51 36.72 -3.37 0.13
C GLN A 51 35.25 -3.38 -0.35
N VAL A 52 34.80 -2.34 -1.05
CA VAL A 52 33.46 -2.26 -1.64
C VAL A 52 33.35 -3.23 -2.82
N LEU A 53 34.40 -3.33 -3.65
CA LEU A 53 34.55 -4.33 -4.71
C LEU A 53 35.87 -5.09 -4.51
N SER A 54 35.87 -6.39 -4.75
CA SER A 54 37.12 -7.17 -4.68
C SER A 54 38.03 -6.87 -5.87
N VAL A 55 39.34 -7.08 -5.69
CA VAL A 55 40.32 -6.93 -6.76
C VAL A 55 40.00 -7.83 -7.97
N GLU A 56 39.50 -9.05 -7.72
CA GLU A 56 39.05 -9.98 -8.75
C GLU A 56 37.84 -9.43 -9.53
N GLN A 57 36.86 -8.85 -8.86
CA GLN A 57 35.69 -8.20 -9.48
C GLN A 57 36.12 -7.05 -10.40
N VAL A 58 37.12 -6.28 -9.98
CA VAL A 58 37.71 -5.18 -10.78
C VAL A 58 38.38 -5.71 -12.04
N HIS A 59 38.92 -6.95 -12.04
CA HIS A 59 39.55 -7.56 -13.22
C HIS A 59 38.54 -8.04 -14.28
N HIS A 60 37.25 -8.20 -13.95
CA HIS A 60 36.22 -8.74 -14.83
C HIS A 60 35.18 -7.70 -15.28
N ALA A 61 35.63 -6.52 -15.68
CA ALA A 61 34.82 -5.34 -15.98
C ALA A 61 33.53 -5.57 -16.81
N SER A 62 33.63 -6.41 -17.84
CA SER A 62 32.53 -6.68 -18.78
C SER A 62 31.60 -7.84 -18.36
N GLN A 63 31.98 -8.60 -17.35
CA GLN A 63 31.19 -9.74 -16.91
C GLN A 63 29.95 -9.29 -16.12
N PRO A 64 28.85 -10.08 -16.19
CA PRO A 64 27.67 -9.85 -15.33
C PRO A 64 28.02 -9.99 -13.85
N ILE A 65 27.47 -9.09 -13.03
CA ILE A 65 27.58 -9.14 -11.56
C ILE A 65 26.31 -9.74 -10.97
N SER A 66 26.41 -10.46 -9.86
CA SER A 66 25.26 -11.03 -9.19
C SER A 66 24.54 -10.01 -8.29
N GLN A 67 23.25 -10.27 -8.01
CA GLN A 67 22.44 -9.44 -7.10
C GLN A 67 23.08 -9.36 -5.71
N GLY A 68 23.54 -10.48 -5.15
CA GLY A 68 24.19 -10.52 -3.84
C GLY A 68 25.46 -9.67 -3.75
N GLN A 69 26.28 -9.70 -4.81
CA GLN A 69 27.51 -8.90 -4.87
C GLN A 69 27.20 -7.39 -4.91
N VAL A 70 26.15 -6.98 -5.65
CA VAL A 70 25.73 -5.57 -5.67
C VAL A 70 25.19 -5.14 -4.30
N ALA A 71 24.34 -5.95 -3.68
CA ALA A 71 23.80 -5.64 -2.36
C ALA A 71 24.90 -5.52 -1.30
N GLN A 72 25.88 -6.43 -1.30
CA GLN A 72 27.01 -6.38 -0.38
C GLN A 72 27.87 -5.12 -0.61
N ALA A 73 28.13 -4.76 -1.86
CA ALA A 73 28.88 -3.54 -2.19
C ALA A 73 28.16 -2.28 -1.71
N VAL A 74 26.84 -2.20 -1.92
CA VAL A 74 26.01 -1.06 -1.46
C VAL A 74 26.01 -0.96 0.05
N LEU A 75 25.81 -2.06 0.79
CA LEU A 75 25.83 -2.06 2.26
C LEU A 75 27.20 -1.68 2.82
N THR A 76 28.28 -2.09 2.17
CA THR A 76 29.66 -1.72 2.55
C THR A 76 29.91 -0.23 2.36
N MET A 77 29.37 0.35 1.28
CA MET A 77 29.56 1.77 0.96
C MET A 77 28.68 2.71 1.78
N PHE A 78 27.49 2.25 2.16
CA PHE A 78 26.49 3.04 2.91
C PHE A 78 26.16 2.38 4.25
N PRO A 79 27.13 2.21 5.17
CA PRO A 79 26.92 1.51 6.43
C PRO A 79 25.84 2.23 7.26
N GLY A 80 24.84 1.46 7.70
CA GLY A 80 23.76 1.94 8.55
C GLY A 80 22.65 2.76 7.84
N LYS A 81 22.81 3.20 6.60
CA LYS A 81 21.77 3.97 5.88
C LYS A 81 20.48 3.18 5.71
N PHE A 82 20.58 1.95 5.24
CA PHE A 82 19.43 1.05 5.09
C PHE A 82 18.80 0.71 6.45
N ALA A 83 19.61 0.43 7.48
CA ALA A 83 19.14 0.18 8.84
C ALA A 83 18.40 1.37 9.43
N ALA A 84 18.98 2.57 9.34
CA ALA A 84 18.37 3.80 9.86
C ALA A 84 17.02 4.10 9.20
N ALA A 85 16.92 3.92 7.88
CA ALA A 85 15.67 4.08 7.16
C ALA A 85 14.60 3.08 7.64
N ASN A 86 14.96 1.83 7.93
CA ASN A 86 14.02 0.81 8.42
C ASN A 86 13.71 0.94 9.92
N THR A 87 14.63 1.40 10.75
CA THR A 87 14.36 1.69 12.17
C THR A 87 13.34 2.82 12.32
N ALA A 88 13.39 3.82 11.46
CA ALA A 88 12.35 4.85 11.36
C ALA A 88 10.96 4.29 11.02
N LEU A 89 10.88 3.05 10.51
CA LEU A 89 9.66 2.30 10.21
C LEU A 89 9.17 1.43 11.38
N GLY A 90 9.85 1.44 12.52
CA GLY A 90 9.57 0.54 13.65
C GLY A 90 10.01 -0.91 13.41
N LEU A 91 10.79 -1.18 12.36
CA LEU A 91 11.41 -2.48 12.12
C LEU A 91 12.78 -2.48 12.81
N THR A 92 12.87 -3.10 13.98
CA THR A 92 14.14 -3.34 14.64
C THR A 92 14.79 -4.59 14.05
N PHE A 93 15.95 -4.43 13.44
CA PHE A 93 16.80 -5.56 13.07
C PHE A 93 17.78 -5.81 14.21
N GLU A 94 17.66 -6.97 14.86
CA GLU A 94 18.70 -7.45 15.77
C GLU A 94 19.82 -8.06 14.93
N GLY A 95 20.98 -7.43 14.93
CA GLY A 95 22.17 -7.93 14.28
C GLY A 95 22.63 -7.14 13.02
N LYS A 96 23.62 -7.70 12.33
CA LYS A 96 24.19 -7.13 11.09
C LYS A 96 23.21 -7.37 9.93
N ILE A 97 22.83 -6.30 9.22
CA ILE A 97 21.97 -6.41 8.03
C ILE A 97 22.73 -7.17 6.94
N GLU A 98 22.10 -8.22 6.42
CA GLU A 98 22.66 -9.04 5.36
C GLU A 98 22.20 -8.57 3.97
N ALA A 99 22.99 -8.93 2.95
CA ALA A 99 22.71 -8.60 1.56
C ALA A 99 21.33 -9.10 1.09
N GLU A 100 20.85 -10.22 1.63
CA GLU A 100 19.55 -10.80 1.32
C GLU A 100 18.39 -9.90 1.77
N GLN A 101 18.49 -9.27 2.93
CA GLN A 101 17.47 -8.34 3.45
C GLN A 101 17.33 -7.11 2.55
N LEU A 102 18.46 -6.55 2.09
CA LEU A 102 18.45 -5.45 1.11
C LEU A 102 17.84 -5.89 -0.22
N LEU A 103 18.18 -7.08 -0.71
CA LEU A 103 17.63 -7.61 -1.97
C LEU A 103 16.11 -7.79 -1.88
N VAL A 104 15.61 -8.38 -0.80
CA VAL A 104 14.16 -8.54 -0.60
C VAL A 104 13.46 -7.20 -0.52
N ALA A 105 14.05 -6.21 0.16
CA ALA A 105 13.49 -4.86 0.25
C ALA A 105 13.46 -4.14 -1.11
N ALA A 106 14.48 -4.33 -1.94
CA ALA A 106 14.61 -3.63 -3.22
C ALA A 106 13.95 -4.35 -4.40
N LEU A 107 13.92 -5.68 -4.39
CA LEU A 107 13.54 -6.51 -5.54
C LEU A 107 12.34 -7.44 -5.27
N GLY A 108 11.89 -7.56 -4.02
CA GLY A 108 10.76 -8.42 -3.67
C GLY A 108 10.98 -9.87 -4.12
N ASN A 109 10.00 -10.43 -4.83
CA ASN A 109 10.04 -11.82 -5.31
C ASN A 109 11.11 -12.09 -6.39
N ALA A 110 11.72 -11.05 -6.97
CA ALA A 110 12.81 -11.20 -7.92
C ALA A 110 14.18 -11.34 -7.24
N ALA A 111 14.25 -11.25 -5.90
CA ALA A 111 15.49 -11.42 -5.15
C ALA A 111 16.07 -12.84 -5.31
N GLY A 112 17.38 -12.92 -5.45
CA GLY A 112 18.11 -14.21 -5.57
C GLY A 112 19.60 -13.97 -5.67
N GLY A 113 20.35 -14.12 -4.56
CA GLY A 113 21.73 -13.67 -4.41
C GLY A 113 22.71 -14.09 -5.53
N GLN A 114 22.52 -15.27 -6.12
CA GLN A 114 23.39 -15.79 -7.18
C GLN A 114 22.95 -15.41 -8.61
N ARG A 115 21.77 -14.78 -8.76
CA ARG A 115 21.28 -14.37 -10.08
C ARG A 115 22.05 -13.14 -10.58
N ALA A 116 22.30 -13.08 -11.90
CA ALA A 116 22.80 -11.86 -12.53
C ALA A 116 21.79 -10.72 -12.32
N ILE A 117 22.28 -9.53 -11.98
CA ILE A 117 21.41 -8.37 -11.75
C ILE A 117 21.15 -7.63 -13.07
N LEU A 118 19.91 -7.19 -13.26
CA LEU A 118 19.56 -6.29 -14.35
C LEU A 118 19.95 -4.85 -14.03
N ARG A 119 20.10 -3.99 -15.04
CA ARG A 119 20.47 -2.57 -14.85
C ARG A 119 19.47 -1.81 -13.98
N SER A 120 18.17 -1.99 -14.25
CA SER A 120 17.10 -1.38 -13.41
C SER A 120 17.11 -1.90 -11.98
N GLN A 121 17.39 -3.19 -11.78
CA GLN A 121 17.51 -3.79 -10.46
C GLN A 121 18.73 -3.24 -9.69
N ALA A 122 19.87 -3.09 -10.35
CA ALA A 122 21.07 -2.52 -9.71
C ALA A 122 20.83 -1.10 -9.18
N LEU A 123 20.10 -0.29 -9.96
CA LEU A 123 19.69 1.06 -9.55
C LEU A 123 18.70 1.02 -8.36
N ALA A 124 17.74 0.10 -8.37
CA ALA A 124 16.79 -0.08 -7.26
C ALA A 124 17.51 -0.50 -5.96
N VAL A 125 18.46 -1.45 -6.04
CA VAL A 125 19.27 -1.89 -4.89
C VAL A 125 20.12 -0.74 -4.35
N LEU A 126 20.77 0.03 -5.23
CA LEU A 126 21.54 1.21 -4.83
C LEU A 126 20.64 2.24 -4.13
N ALA A 127 19.51 2.60 -4.72
CA ALA A 127 18.60 3.60 -4.16
C ALA A 127 18.08 3.19 -2.78
N THR A 128 17.70 1.92 -2.61
CA THR A 128 17.21 1.38 -1.34
C THR A 128 18.30 1.34 -0.28
N GLY A 129 19.48 0.82 -0.61
CA GLY A 129 20.58 0.67 0.35
C GLY A 129 21.24 1.99 0.75
N ALA A 130 21.30 2.96 -0.16
CA ALA A 130 21.78 4.32 0.11
C ALA A 130 20.71 5.24 0.71
N ALA A 131 19.47 4.75 0.86
CA ALA A 131 18.30 5.51 1.32
C ALA A 131 18.12 6.82 0.52
N LEU A 132 18.17 6.73 -0.81
CA LEU A 132 18.01 7.90 -1.67
C LEU A 132 16.58 8.45 -1.55
N PRO A 133 16.41 9.79 -1.56
CA PRO A 133 15.10 10.39 -1.38
C PRO A 133 14.17 10.08 -2.55
N TYR A 134 12.89 9.94 -2.24
CA TYR A 134 11.82 9.81 -3.22
C TYR A 134 11.87 10.92 -4.27
N GLN A 135 11.69 10.54 -5.53
CA GLN A 135 11.63 11.49 -6.64
C GLN A 135 10.18 11.73 -7.04
N ALA A 136 9.68 12.94 -6.78
CA ALA A 136 8.33 13.33 -7.20
C ALA A 136 8.17 13.15 -8.72
N ARG A 137 7.02 12.56 -9.13
CA ARG A 137 6.73 12.28 -10.53
C ARG A 137 7.77 11.39 -11.22
N GLY A 138 8.27 10.40 -10.47
CA GLY A 138 9.33 9.49 -10.93
C GLY A 138 9.05 8.89 -12.31
N THR A 139 7.85 8.35 -12.56
CA THR A 139 7.48 7.77 -13.86
C THR A 139 7.59 8.80 -14.99
N SER A 140 7.02 10.01 -14.82
CA SER A 140 7.14 11.07 -15.82
C SER A 140 8.59 11.53 -16.04
N LEU A 141 9.40 11.51 -14.98
CA LEU A 141 10.82 11.81 -15.06
C LEU A 141 11.57 10.76 -15.89
N LEU A 142 11.26 9.47 -15.68
CA LEU A 142 11.84 8.38 -16.47
C LEU A 142 11.45 8.49 -17.93
N GLU A 143 10.17 8.76 -18.25
CA GLU A 143 9.65 8.95 -19.60
C GLU A 143 10.32 10.13 -20.32
N ALA A 144 10.50 11.26 -19.61
CA ALA A 144 11.18 12.44 -20.14
C ALA A 144 12.70 12.23 -20.36
N THR A 145 13.29 11.24 -19.70
CA THR A 145 14.75 11.00 -19.70
C THR A 145 15.16 9.88 -20.62
N TRP A 146 14.42 8.76 -20.66
CA TRP A 146 14.80 7.59 -21.45
C TRP A 146 13.74 7.12 -22.43
N ARG A 147 14.16 6.83 -23.66
CA ARG A 147 13.28 6.31 -24.72
C ARG A 147 12.68 4.94 -24.40
N ASP A 148 13.36 4.15 -23.58
CA ASP A 148 12.99 2.79 -23.20
C ASP A 148 12.51 2.69 -21.75
N SER A 149 12.08 3.80 -21.16
CA SER A 149 11.53 3.88 -19.80
C SER A 149 10.36 2.93 -19.56
N SER A 150 9.51 2.69 -20.57
CA SER A 150 8.39 1.74 -20.52
C SER A 150 8.81 0.28 -20.30
N LEU A 151 10.08 -0.05 -20.53
CA LEU A 151 10.65 -1.38 -20.26
C LEU A 151 11.13 -1.54 -18.81
N ILE A 152 11.13 -0.47 -18.01
CA ILE A 152 11.47 -0.55 -16.59
C ILE A 152 10.27 -1.14 -15.86
N SER A 153 10.45 -2.30 -15.19
CA SER A 153 9.40 -2.88 -14.36
C SER A 153 8.91 -1.85 -13.33
N ILE A 154 7.60 -1.84 -13.10
CA ILE A 154 6.99 -0.94 -12.11
C ILE A 154 7.61 -1.09 -10.72
N ASP A 155 8.05 -2.28 -10.37
CA ASP A 155 8.70 -2.57 -9.09
C ASP A 155 10.04 -1.83 -8.89
N TYR A 156 10.69 -1.38 -9.99
CA TYR A 156 12.00 -0.74 -9.96
C TYR A 156 11.97 0.74 -10.34
N GLN A 157 10.85 1.23 -10.88
CA GLN A 157 10.74 2.62 -11.38
C GLN A 157 11.12 3.65 -10.33
N GLU A 158 10.69 3.46 -9.09
CA GLU A 158 10.98 4.40 -8.01
C GLU A 158 12.47 4.46 -7.66
N GLY A 159 13.12 3.31 -7.55
CA GLY A 159 14.56 3.27 -7.28
C GLY A 159 15.36 3.89 -8.42
N VAL A 160 14.98 3.61 -9.67
CA VAL A 160 15.61 4.20 -10.84
C VAL A 160 15.38 5.71 -10.90
N ALA A 161 14.17 6.18 -10.59
CA ALA A 161 13.85 7.61 -10.54
C ALA A 161 14.59 8.32 -9.40
N ALA A 162 14.69 7.71 -8.23
CA ALA A 162 15.46 8.25 -7.10
C ALA A 162 16.95 8.40 -7.45
N ALA A 163 17.55 7.39 -8.07
CA ALA A 163 18.93 7.45 -8.54
C ALA A 163 19.14 8.53 -9.60
N LEU A 164 18.19 8.67 -10.55
CA LEU A 164 18.21 9.71 -11.57
C LEU A 164 18.10 11.10 -10.96
N GLY A 165 17.14 11.31 -10.06
CA GLY A 165 16.92 12.60 -9.39
C GLY A 165 18.12 13.09 -8.57
N GLN A 166 18.92 12.15 -8.05
CA GLN A 166 20.18 12.46 -7.36
C GLN A 166 21.39 12.59 -8.32
N GLY A 167 21.17 12.44 -9.64
CA GLY A 167 22.23 12.55 -10.64
C GLY A 167 23.32 11.50 -10.51
N VAL A 168 23.00 10.31 -9.96
CA VAL A 168 23.99 9.24 -9.74
C VAL A 168 24.08 8.24 -10.88
N ILE A 169 23.39 8.46 -11.98
CA ILE A 169 23.41 7.57 -13.14
C ILE A 169 24.44 8.08 -14.14
N PRO A 170 25.57 7.37 -14.35
CA PRO A 170 26.55 7.71 -15.38
C PRO A 170 25.98 7.47 -16.78
N VAL A 171 26.46 8.23 -17.75
CA VAL A 171 26.13 7.99 -19.16
C VAL A 171 26.91 6.78 -19.66
N GLU A 172 26.16 5.75 -20.09
CA GLU A 172 26.73 4.61 -20.81
C GLU A 172 26.16 4.56 -22.24
N GLY A 173 27.00 4.40 -23.23
CA GLY A 173 26.59 4.12 -24.59
C GLY A 173 26.41 5.33 -25.50
N ASP A 174 25.62 5.15 -26.56
CA ASP A 174 25.46 6.12 -27.65
C ASP A 174 24.80 7.43 -27.17
N THR A 175 25.63 8.44 -27.00
CA THR A 175 25.20 9.81 -26.61
C THR A 175 24.74 10.65 -27.81
N SER A 176 24.75 10.07 -29.03
CA SER A 176 24.37 10.76 -30.28
C SER A 176 22.85 10.95 -30.40
N ALA A 177 22.06 10.23 -29.63
CA ALA A 177 20.61 10.36 -29.63
C ALA A 177 20.14 11.47 -28.67
N SER A 178 19.16 12.27 -29.10
CA SER A 178 18.57 13.35 -28.30
C SER A 178 17.93 12.86 -26.99
N ILE A 179 17.56 11.58 -26.91
CA ILE A 179 17.02 10.91 -25.72
C ILE A 179 17.78 9.58 -25.56
N PRO A 180 18.54 9.39 -24.48
CA PRO A 180 19.33 8.18 -24.25
C PRO A 180 18.45 6.95 -23.97
N ARG A 181 19.08 5.76 -23.94
CA ARG A 181 18.46 4.48 -23.53
C ARG A 181 19.14 3.95 -22.28
N LEU A 182 18.33 3.43 -21.34
CA LEU A 182 18.83 2.76 -20.14
C LEU A 182 19.17 1.28 -20.40
N TYR A 183 18.45 0.63 -21.32
CA TYR A 183 18.48 -0.83 -21.51
C TYR A 183 18.18 -1.59 -20.19
N PRO A 184 17.03 -1.35 -19.54
CA PRO A 184 16.77 -1.74 -18.15
C PRO A 184 16.82 -3.25 -17.92
N ASN A 185 16.52 -4.05 -18.95
CA ASN A 185 16.46 -5.51 -18.88
C ASN A 185 17.77 -6.20 -19.32
N ARG A 186 18.84 -5.44 -19.58
CA ARG A 186 20.17 -6.02 -19.79
C ARG A 186 20.83 -6.27 -18.43
N SER A 187 21.65 -7.34 -18.37
CA SER A 187 22.49 -7.59 -17.20
C SER A 187 23.45 -6.42 -16.96
N ALA A 188 23.59 -6.01 -15.71
CA ALA A 188 24.60 -5.05 -15.30
C ALA A 188 25.97 -5.74 -15.25
N SER A 189 27.00 -5.04 -15.70
CA SER A 189 28.39 -5.48 -15.59
C SER A 189 29.06 -4.92 -14.34
N TYR A 190 30.18 -5.50 -13.95
CA TYR A 190 31.01 -4.94 -12.87
C TYR A 190 31.39 -3.48 -13.10
N ALA A 191 31.74 -3.13 -14.35
CA ALA A 191 32.08 -1.75 -14.70
C ALA A 191 30.90 -0.80 -14.50
N MET A 192 29.71 -1.20 -14.92
CA MET A 192 28.52 -0.39 -14.72
C MET A 192 28.25 -0.16 -13.23
N VAL A 193 28.29 -1.21 -12.43
CA VAL A 193 28.00 -1.10 -10.98
C VAL A 193 29.10 -0.28 -10.29
N ALA A 194 30.36 -0.44 -10.64
CA ALA A 194 31.45 0.40 -10.13
C ALA A 194 31.20 1.88 -10.45
N ASN A 195 30.81 2.21 -11.68
CA ASN A 195 30.49 3.58 -12.07
C ASN A 195 29.28 4.13 -11.28
N LEU A 196 28.24 3.32 -11.02
CA LEU A 196 27.11 3.71 -10.18
C LEU A 196 27.55 4.00 -8.76
N LEU A 197 28.35 3.12 -8.16
CA LEU A 197 28.88 3.29 -6.81
C LEU A 197 29.79 4.52 -6.72
N CYS A 198 30.62 4.76 -7.74
CA CYS A 198 31.44 5.96 -7.83
C CYS A 198 30.59 7.23 -7.85
N ALA A 199 29.57 7.27 -8.72
CA ALA A 199 28.67 8.42 -8.86
C ALA A 199 27.87 8.71 -7.58
N ALA A 200 27.53 7.67 -6.84
CA ALA A 200 26.79 7.74 -5.58
C ALA A 200 27.70 7.87 -4.33
N ASN A 201 29.02 7.97 -4.49
CA ASN A 201 29.92 8.00 -3.36
C ASN A 201 29.62 9.19 -2.42
N PRO A 202 29.58 8.96 -1.09
CA PRO A 202 29.39 10.05 -0.12
C PRO A 202 30.50 11.10 -0.15
N ASP A 203 31.72 10.73 -0.56
CA ASP A 203 32.82 11.68 -0.78
C ASP A 203 32.62 12.41 -2.12
N PRO A 204 32.35 13.72 -2.09
CA PRO A 204 32.11 14.50 -3.31
C PRO A 204 33.31 14.55 -4.24
N THR A 205 34.53 14.36 -3.73
CA THR A 205 35.74 14.35 -4.57
C THR A 205 35.81 13.09 -5.41
N ILE A 206 35.38 11.95 -4.87
CA ILE A 206 35.27 10.68 -5.59
C ILE A 206 34.07 10.73 -6.56
N ALA A 207 32.92 11.22 -6.11
CA ALA A 207 31.74 11.37 -6.95
C ALA A 207 32.01 12.26 -8.18
N ALA A 208 32.84 13.29 -8.05
CA ALA A 208 33.21 14.18 -9.14
C ALA A 208 34.10 13.54 -10.22
N LEU A 209 34.70 12.38 -9.93
CA LEU A 209 35.50 11.63 -10.90
C LEU A 209 34.65 10.95 -12.00
N VAL A 210 33.31 10.95 -11.87
CA VAL A 210 32.37 10.48 -12.89
C VAL A 210 31.67 11.71 -13.51
N PRO A 211 32.31 12.40 -14.48
CA PRO A 211 31.84 13.71 -14.93
C PRO A 211 30.59 13.63 -15.81
N GLN A 212 30.42 12.54 -16.54
CA GLN A 212 29.26 12.36 -17.42
C GLN A 212 28.13 11.68 -16.65
N ARG A 213 27.02 12.37 -16.52
CA ARG A 213 25.81 11.88 -15.84
C ARG A 213 24.59 12.14 -16.71
N VAL A 214 23.64 11.21 -16.65
CA VAL A 214 22.35 11.41 -17.31
C VAL A 214 21.67 12.61 -16.66
N GLN A 215 21.29 13.59 -17.48
CA GLN A 215 20.52 14.74 -17.03
C GLN A 215 19.04 14.34 -16.99
N PRO A 216 18.35 14.61 -15.87
CA PRO A 216 16.90 14.43 -15.80
C PRO A 216 16.17 15.24 -16.87
N GLY A 217 15.24 14.61 -17.57
CA GLY A 217 14.36 15.32 -18.51
C GLY A 217 13.44 16.31 -17.80
N GLN A 218 12.98 17.32 -18.53
CA GLN A 218 12.01 18.27 -17.98
C GLN A 218 10.63 17.64 -17.91
N VAL A 219 10.04 17.65 -16.72
CA VAL A 219 8.68 17.19 -16.47
C VAL A 219 7.74 18.38 -16.37
N PRO A 220 6.69 18.46 -17.23
CA PRO A 220 5.72 19.54 -17.13
C PRO A 220 5.05 19.60 -15.75
N PRO A 221 4.57 20.75 -15.29
CA PRO A 221 3.83 20.85 -14.03
C PRO A 221 2.66 19.87 -13.99
N GLN A 222 2.42 19.25 -12.84
CA GLN A 222 1.28 18.36 -12.68
C GLN A 222 -0.01 19.18 -12.71
N ALA A 223 -0.96 18.78 -13.56
CA ALA A 223 -2.29 19.38 -13.56
C ALA A 223 -3.02 19.06 -12.24
N ALA A 224 -3.74 20.02 -11.69
CA ALA A 224 -4.58 19.78 -10.53
C ALA A 224 -5.65 18.72 -10.86
N PRO A 225 -5.93 17.75 -9.98
CA PRO A 225 -6.95 16.76 -10.23
C PRO A 225 -8.33 17.42 -10.38
N GLN A 226 -9.08 17.04 -11.41
CA GLN A 226 -10.44 17.53 -11.63
C GLN A 226 -11.45 16.84 -10.71
N ARG A 227 -11.15 15.62 -10.27
CA ARG A 227 -11.90 14.81 -9.31
C ARG A 227 -10.91 14.13 -8.40
N GLU A 228 -11.20 14.12 -7.11
CA GLU A 228 -10.32 13.53 -6.11
C GLU A 228 -11.11 13.19 -4.85
N ILE A 229 -10.92 12.01 -4.28
CA ILE A 229 -11.39 11.73 -2.92
C ILE A 229 -10.50 12.52 -1.96
N ARG A 230 -11.10 13.34 -1.12
CA ARG A 230 -10.46 14.06 -0.02
C ARG A 230 -11.22 13.73 1.24
N GLY A 231 -10.87 12.58 1.79
CA GLY A 231 -11.59 11.95 2.88
C GLY A 231 -10.95 12.14 4.23
N ALA A 232 -11.75 11.99 5.28
CA ALA A 232 -11.29 11.85 6.65
C ALA A 232 -12.17 10.84 7.39
N TRP A 233 -11.53 9.92 8.12
CA TRP A 233 -12.23 9.06 9.07
C TRP A 233 -12.54 9.84 10.34
N LEU A 234 -13.79 9.72 10.79
CA LEU A 234 -14.27 10.28 12.06
C LEU A 234 -14.49 9.09 13.00
N THR A 235 -13.53 8.80 13.85
CA THR A 235 -13.61 7.70 14.82
C THR A 235 -14.14 8.18 16.18
N ASN A 236 -14.49 7.25 17.05
CA ASN A 236 -14.85 7.49 18.45
C ASN A 236 -13.72 7.11 19.42
N ILE A 237 -12.55 6.71 18.90
CA ILE A 237 -11.36 6.39 19.69
C ILE A 237 -10.34 7.52 19.51
N ASP A 238 -9.76 8.00 20.61
CA ASP A 238 -8.85 9.15 20.60
C ASP A 238 -9.42 10.41 19.92
N SER A 239 -10.73 10.54 19.87
CA SER A 239 -11.46 11.52 19.09
C SER A 239 -12.70 12.01 19.83
N GLN A 240 -13.03 13.28 19.68
CA GLN A 240 -14.22 13.91 20.26
C GLN A 240 -15.22 14.41 19.22
N VAL A 241 -14.88 14.33 17.93
CA VAL A 241 -15.69 14.95 16.87
C VAL A 241 -17.12 14.42 16.82
N LEU A 242 -17.34 13.14 17.16
CA LEU A 242 -18.67 12.51 17.16
C LEU A 242 -19.49 12.74 18.44
N PHE A 243 -18.89 13.24 19.53
CA PHE A 243 -19.49 13.20 20.87
C PHE A 243 -20.53 14.30 21.16
N SER A 244 -20.57 15.34 20.37
CA SER A 244 -21.59 16.37 20.50
C SER A 244 -21.89 17.04 19.16
N ARG A 245 -23.10 17.61 19.06
CA ARG A 245 -23.47 18.41 17.88
C ARG A 245 -22.52 19.60 17.63
N PRO A 246 -22.10 20.38 18.64
CA PRO A 246 -21.12 21.45 18.42
C PRO A 246 -19.77 20.95 17.88
N ASN A 247 -19.29 19.79 18.37
CA ASN A 247 -18.05 19.19 17.88
C ASN A 247 -18.20 18.75 16.41
N LEU A 248 -19.31 18.10 16.06
CA LEU A 248 -19.62 17.72 14.68
C LEU A 248 -19.67 18.94 13.77
N GLU A 249 -20.41 19.98 14.15
CA GLU A 249 -20.55 21.18 13.34
C GLU A 249 -19.20 21.86 13.10
N SER A 250 -18.43 22.08 14.17
CA SER A 250 -17.08 22.65 14.06
C SER A 250 -16.15 21.80 13.21
N GLY A 251 -16.17 20.48 13.39
CA GLY A 251 -15.35 19.53 12.65
C GLY A 251 -15.67 19.50 11.15
N LEU A 252 -16.94 19.38 10.82
CA LEU A 252 -17.40 19.34 9.42
C LEU A 252 -17.18 20.68 8.70
N GLN A 253 -17.44 21.81 9.36
CA GLN A 253 -17.14 23.14 8.83
C GLN A 253 -15.63 23.31 8.56
N ARG A 254 -14.78 22.85 9.48
CA ARG A 254 -13.32 22.86 9.31
C ARG A 254 -12.88 22.05 8.08
N LEU A 255 -13.35 20.81 7.96
CA LEU A 255 -13.04 19.96 6.80
C LEU A 255 -13.52 20.60 5.48
N ALA A 256 -14.76 21.07 5.43
CA ALA A 256 -15.31 21.71 4.24
C ALA A 256 -14.56 22.99 3.85
N SER A 257 -14.12 23.79 4.83
CA SER A 257 -13.31 25.01 4.60
C SER A 257 -11.91 24.71 4.06
N LEU A 258 -11.43 23.47 4.21
CA LEU A 258 -10.17 22.96 3.69
C LEU A 258 -10.35 22.12 2.42
N ASN A 259 -11.53 22.20 1.79
CA ASN A 259 -11.87 21.54 0.53
C ASN A 259 -11.86 20.00 0.60
N PHE A 260 -12.11 19.41 1.77
CA PHE A 260 -12.50 18.01 1.89
C PHE A 260 -13.88 17.79 1.28
N ASN A 261 -14.19 16.58 0.86
CA ASN A 261 -15.46 16.25 0.20
C ASN A 261 -16.11 14.94 0.66
N THR A 262 -15.46 14.18 1.54
CA THR A 262 -15.97 12.89 2.03
C THR A 262 -15.60 12.71 3.50
N VAL A 263 -16.54 12.21 4.29
CA VAL A 263 -16.30 11.77 5.67
C VAL A 263 -16.75 10.33 5.84
N TYR A 264 -15.97 9.58 6.61
CA TYR A 264 -16.22 8.19 6.96
C TYR A 264 -16.44 8.11 8.47
N PRO A 265 -17.67 8.41 8.96
CA PRO A 265 -17.97 8.32 10.40
C PRO A 265 -18.07 6.86 10.82
N THR A 266 -17.42 6.49 11.93
CA THR A 266 -17.66 5.18 12.53
C THR A 266 -19.08 5.10 13.08
N VAL A 267 -19.77 4.00 12.80
CA VAL A 267 -21.13 3.74 13.24
C VAL A 267 -21.27 2.38 13.93
N TRP A 268 -20.25 1.53 13.79
CA TRP A 268 -20.13 0.24 14.45
C TRP A 268 -18.69 0.06 14.94
N ASN A 269 -18.51 0.07 16.25
CA ASN A 269 -17.20 -0.08 16.89
C ASN A 269 -17.38 -0.61 18.32
N TRP A 270 -16.40 -1.28 18.88
CA TRP A 270 -16.41 -1.82 20.25
C TRP A 270 -17.61 -2.70 20.60
N GLY A 271 -18.24 -3.34 19.61
CA GLY A 271 -19.39 -4.21 19.81
C GLY A 271 -20.70 -3.47 20.08
N TYR A 272 -20.83 -2.20 19.67
CA TYR A 272 -22.05 -1.41 19.72
C TYR A 272 -22.17 -0.43 18.55
N THR A 273 -23.38 0.06 18.31
CA THR A 273 -23.67 1.09 17.29
C THR A 273 -23.53 2.50 17.88
N LEU A 274 -23.16 3.46 17.03
CA LEU A 274 -23.11 4.88 17.36
C LEU A 274 -24.33 5.65 16.81
N TYR A 275 -25.37 4.92 16.46
CA TYR A 275 -26.69 5.42 16.05
C TYR A 275 -27.77 4.55 16.70
N PRO A 276 -28.99 5.06 16.91
CA PRO A 276 -30.09 4.24 17.45
C PRO A 276 -30.42 3.08 16.50
N SER A 277 -30.20 1.85 16.95
CA SER A 277 -30.40 0.64 16.15
C SER A 277 -31.39 -0.31 16.81
N ALA A 278 -32.51 -0.58 16.15
CA ALA A 278 -33.43 -1.61 16.57
C ALA A 278 -32.86 -3.01 16.47
N VAL A 279 -31.91 -3.21 15.53
CA VAL A 279 -31.15 -4.47 15.39
C VAL A 279 -30.29 -4.71 16.63
N ALA A 280 -29.51 -3.71 17.04
CA ALA A 280 -28.66 -3.79 18.22
C ALA A 280 -29.51 -4.04 19.50
N GLN A 281 -30.62 -3.31 19.65
CA GLN A 281 -31.55 -3.44 20.80
C GLN A 281 -32.07 -4.88 20.95
N ARG A 282 -32.52 -5.50 19.85
CA ARG A 282 -33.08 -6.87 19.94
C ARG A 282 -31.99 -7.94 20.07
N THR A 283 -30.74 -7.64 19.66
CA THR A 283 -29.65 -8.62 19.66
C THR A 283 -28.93 -8.64 21.01
N PHE A 284 -28.56 -7.50 21.57
CA PHE A 284 -27.76 -7.46 22.80
C PHE A 284 -28.26 -6.43 23.83
N GLY A 285 -29.49 -5.90 23.68
CA GLY A 285 -30.18 -5.14 24.72
C GLY A 285 -29.95 -3.62 24.75
N TYR A 286 -29.13 -3.09 23.83
CA TYR A 286 -28.88 -1.65 23.70
C TYR A 286 -29.21 -1.18 22.29
N GLN A 287 -29.99 -0.12 22.13
CA GLN A 287 -30.22 0.47 20.81
C GLN A 287 -29.05 1.31 20.34
N GLN A 288 -28.22 1.78 21.25
CA GLN A 288 -27.02 2.58 20.93
C GLN A 288 -26.01 2.37 22.06
N GLY A 289 -24.73 2.20 21.68
CA GLY A 289 -23.66 2.08 22.65
C GLY A 289 -23.31 3.41 23.27
N LEU A 290 -22.73 3.30 24.43
CA LEU A 290 -22.16 4.42 25.15
C LEU A 290 -20.74 4.62 24.62
N TYR A 291 -20.34 5.86 24.40
CA TYR A 291 -19.00 6.14 23.89
C TYR A 291 -17.94 5.59 24.86
N PRO A 292 -16.97 4.84 24.36
CA PRO A 292 -15.91 4.37 25.22
C PRO A 292 -15.18 5.54 25.82
N ASP A 293 -14.60 5.27 26.93
CA ASP A 293 -13.61 6.04 27.60
C ASP A 293 -12.59 6.68 26.62
N LEU A 294 -12.52 8.01 26.69
CA LEU A 294 -11.59 8.81 25.87
C LEU A 294 -10.12 8.45 26.11
N ASP A 295 -9.83 7.87 27.28
CA ASP A 295 -8.48 7.56 27.72
C ASP A 295 -8.08 6.10 27.46
N ASN A 296 -9.00 5.31 26.89
CA ASN A 296 -8.79 3.88 26.63
C ASN A 296 -8.51 3.07 27.93
N THR A 297 -9.06 3.54 29.05
CA THR A 297 -8.88 2.91 30.38
C THR A 297 -9.92 1.83 30.65
N GLY A 298 -10.99 1.75 29.86
CA GLY A 298 -12.13 0.86 30.06
C GLY A 298 -13.15 1.41 31.08
N GLU A 299 -13.00 2.64 31.56
CA GLU A 299 -13.94 3.29 32.46
C GLU A 299 -15.04 4.01 31.67
N ARG A 300 -16.29 3.83 32.10
CA ARG A 300 -17.43 4.51 31.49
C ARG A 300 -17.39 6.01 31.84
N ASN A 301 -17.56 6.86 30.84
CA ASN A 301 -17.72 8.28 31.07
C ASN A 301 -19.22 8.61 31.22
N GLU A 302 -19.74 8.48 32.44
CA GLU A 302 -21.17 8.70 32.75
C GLU A 302 -21.67 10.10 32.36
N ALA A 303 -20.80 11.11 32.37
CA ALA A 303 -21.17 12.47 31.95
C ALA A 303 -21.37 12.56 30.42
N LEU A 304 -20.56 11.89 29.65
CA LEU A 304 -20.74 11.78 28.18
C LEU A 304 -21.96 10.92 27.84
N GLU A 305 -22.20 9.85 28.59
CA GLU A 305 -23.38 9.00 28.46
C GLU A 305 -24.65 9.79 28.70
N ALA A 306 -24.70 10.57 29.80
CA ALA A 306 -25.84 11.43 30.13
C ALA A 306 -26.04 12.56 29.10
N ALA A 307 -24.98 13.08 28.51
CA ALA A 307 -25.04 14.10 27.47
C ALA A 307 -25.55 13.59 26.12
N GLN A 308 -25.45 12.28 25.86
CA GLN A 308 -25.94 11.67 24.62
C GLN A 308 -27.48 11.59 24.57
N GLY A 309 -28.13 11.20 25.67
CA GLY A 309 -29.59 11.01 25.72
C GLY A 309 -30.09 10.18 24.52
N ASP A 310 -31.19 10.66 23.90
CA ASP A 310 -31.78 10.07 22.68
C ASP A 310 -31.12 10.60 21.38
N ARG A 311 -29.87 11.08 21.44
CA ARG A 311 -29.19 11.71 20.33
C ARG A 311 -28.90 10.72 19.19
N ASP A 312 -29.37 11.01 17.99
CA ASP A 312 -28.97 10.30 16.77
C ASP A 312 -27.79 11.03 16.11
N MET A 313 -26.56 10.59 16.43
CA MET A 313 -25.32 11.16 15.93
C MET A 313 -25.25 11.10 14.40
N LEU A 314 -25.66 10.01 13.78
CA LEU A 314 -25.58 9.83 12.33
C LEU A 314 -26.55 10.76 11.59
N GLN A 315 -27.79 10.89 12.07
CA GLN A 315 -28.75 11.84 11.51
C GLN A 315 -28.28 13.28 11.64
N GLU A 316 -27.71 13.65 12.78
CA GLU A 316 -27.11 14.99 12.97
C GLU A 316 -25.96 15.21 11.99
N LEU A 317 -25.04 14.26 11.88
CA LEU A 317 -23.88 14.34 11.00
C LEU A 317 -24.29 14.52 9.53
N ILE A 318 -25.24 13.72 9.04
CA ILE A 318 -25.75 13.83 7.67
C ILE A 318 -26.38 15.20 7.44
N SER A 319 -27.22 15.68 8.38
CA SER A 319 -27.89 16.97 8.26
C SER A 319 -26.93 18.16 8.21
N LEU A 320 -25.77 18.05 8.84
CA LEU A 320 -24.70 19.06 8.85
C LEU A 320 -23.74 18.93 7.65
N ALA A 321 -23.42 17.70 7.23
CA ALA A 321 -22.43 17.41 6.20
C ALA A 321 -22.93 17.72 4.77
N HIS A 322 -24.16 17.31 4.43
CA HIS A 322 -24.70 17.46 3.08
C HIS A 322 -24.78 18.93 2.63
N PRO A 323 -25.26 19.89 3.44
CA PRO A 323 -25.24 21.32 3.06
C PRO A 323 -23.82 21.87 2.83
N LEU A 324 -22.81 21.28 3.43
CA LEU A 324 -21.38 21.64 3.23
C LEU A 324 -20.77 21.00 1.98
N GLY A 325 -21.49 20.09 1.32
CA GLY A 325 -21.04 19.35 0.14
C GLY A 325 -20.13 18.17 0.50
N LEU A 326 -20.21 17.66 1.73
CA LEU A 326 -19.48 16.48 2.19
C LEU A 326 -20.35 15.24 1.97
N ARG A 327 -19.80 14.21 1.31
CA ARG A 327 -20.38 12.87 1.25
C ARG A 327 -20.24 12.20 2.61
N VAL A 328 -21.25 11.45 3.02
CA VAL A 328 -21.27 10.69 4.28
C VAL A 328 -21.32 9.20 3.97
N ILE A 329 -20.25 8.49 4.29
CA ILE A 329 -20.10 7.05 4.09
C ILE A 329 -19.90 6.40 5.47
N PRO A 330 -20.96 5.94 6.15
CA PRO A 330 -20.85 5.24 7.43
C PRO A 330 -19.88 4.08 7.37
N TRP A 331 -19.06 3.95 8.41
CA TRP A 331 -17.96 3.00 8.46
C TRP A 331 -18.11 2.02 9.63
N PHE A 332 -18.03 0.74 9.33
CA PHE A 332 -17.93 -0.36 10.30
C PHE A 332 -16.47 -0.60 10.64
N GLU A 333 -15.97 0.07 11.69
CA GLU A 333 -14.57 0.01 12.10
C GLU A 333 -14.21 -1.38 12.66
N PHE A 334 -15.06 -1.97 13.47
CA PHE A 334 -14.80 -3.28 14.07
C PHE A 334 -15.21 -4.48 13.20
N GLY A 335 -16.02 -4.30 12.17
CA GLY A 335 -16.45 -5.41 11.33
C GLY A 335 -16.97 -6.60 12.16
N PHE A 336 -16.30 -7.74 12.11
CA PHE A 336 -16.61 -8.93 12.92
C PHE A 336 -15.94 -8.97 14.30
N MET A 337 -15.07 -8.02 14.60
CA MET A 337 -14.39 -7.96 15.91
C MET A 337 -15.31 -7.38 16.99
N ALA A 338 -15.10 -7.80 18.23
CA ALA A 338 -15.73 -7.19 19.40
C ALA A 338 -14.79 -7.32 20.63
N PRO A 339 -14.94 -6.47 21.66
CA PRO A 339 -14.31 -6.73 22.95
C PRO A 339 -14.81 -8.03 23.56
N ALA A 340 -13.93 -8.78 24.21
CA ALA A 340 -14.27 -10.05 24.84
C ALA A 340 -15.32 -9.91 25.97
N ASP A 341 -15.34 -8.75 26.59
CA ASP A 341 -16.26 -8.37 27.66
C ASP A 341 -17.47 -7.55 27.18
N SER A 342 -17.69 -7.40 25.88
CA SER A 342 -18.86 -6.70 25.34
C SER A 342 -20.17 -7.40 25.66
N ALA A 343 -21.27 -6.65 25.68
CA ALA A 343 -22.60 -7.24 25.83
C ALA A 343 -22.90 -8.25 24.71
N LEU A 344 -22.50 -7.93 23.49
CA LEU A 344 -22.64 -8.82 22.32
C LEU A 344 -21.94 -10.18 22.54
N ALA A 345 -20.68 -10.17 22.96
CA ALA A 345 -19.92 -11.39 23.19
C ALA A 345 -20.49 -12.23 24.34
N ARG A 346 -21.03 -11.58 25.39
CA ARG A 346 -21.69 -12.26 26.51
C ARG A 346 -23.07 -12.82 26.17
N SER A 347 -23.83 -12.10 25.33
CA SER A 347 -25.19 -12.53 24.93
C SER A 347 -25.15 -13.66 23.91
N HIS A 348 -24.11 -13.73 23.08
CA HIS A 348 -23.97 -14.67 21.98
C HIS A 348 -22.62 -15.38 21.96
N PRO A 349 -22.27 -16.15 23.00
CA PRO A 349 -21.01 -16.89 23.02
C PRO A 349 -20.92 -17.93 21.89
N GLU A 350 -22.05 -18.45 21.40
CA GLU A 350 -22.16 -19.37 20.27
C GLU A 350 -21.80 -18.74 18.91
N TRP A 351 -21.81 -17.41 18.84
CA TRP A 351 -21.40 -16.67 17.63
C TRP A 351 -19.88 -16.49 17.54
N LEU A 352 -19.14 -16.78 18.61
CA LEU A 352 -17.71 -16.56 18.64
C LEU A 352 -16.95 -17.70 17.95
N THR A 353 -16.05 -17.36 17.05
CA THR A 353 -15.15 -18.35 16.47
C THR A 353 -13.99 -18.70 17.41
N GLN A 354 -13.37 -19.87 17.20
CA GLN A 354 -12.32 -20.41 18.07
C GLN A 354 -11.04 -20.66 17.29
N LYS A 355 -9.92 -20.59 18.00
CA LYS A 355 -8.62 -21.11 17.57
C LYS A 355 -8.58 -22.63 17.73
N ALA A 356 -7.54 -23.27 17.20
CA ALA A 356 -7.36 -24.73 17.27
C ALA A 356 -7.26 -25.29 18.71
N ASP A 357 -6.84 -24.47 19.67
CA ASP A 357 -6.79 -24.80 21.10
C ASP A 357 -8.11 -24.56 21.85
N GLY A 358 -9.17 -24.15 21.14
CA GLY A 358 -10.47 -23.84 21.69
C GLY A 358 -10.61 -22.43 22.29
N SER A 359 -9.54 -21.63 22.31
CA SER A 359 -9.59 -20.27 22.82
C SER A 359 -10.29 -19.32 21.86
N THR A 360 -11.05 -18.35 22.39
CA THR A 360 -11.79 -17.34 21.62
C THR A 360 -11.10 -15.97 21.64
N VAL A 361 -10.27 -15.71 22.66
CA VAL A 361 -9.71 -14.37 22.91
C VAL A 361 -8.33 -14.22 22.29
N THR A 362 -8.11 -13.11 21.60
CA THR A 362 -6.78 -12.64 21.19
C THR A 362 -6.49 -11.33 21.91
N PRO A 363 -5.36 -11.22 22.64
CA PRO A 363 -4.94 -9.95 23.24
C PRO A 363 -4.60 -8.92 22.15
N GLU A 364 -5.10 -7.69 22.32
CA GLU A 364 -4.73 -6.52 21.52
C GLU A 364 -4.48 -5.35 22.46
N GLY A 365 -3.20 -5.02 22.68
CA GLY A 365 -2.82 -4.06 23.72
C GLY A 365 -3.27 -4.55 25.10
N SER A 366 -4.02 -3.71 25.82
CA SER A 366 -4.60 -4.02 27.13
C SER A 366 -5.95 -4.73 27.07
N HIS A 367 -6.52 -4.95 25.88
CA HIS A 367 -7.88 -5.47 25.72
C HIS A 367 -7.88 -6.87 25.08
N GLY A 368 -8.80 -7.73 25.56
CA GLY A 368 -9.13 -8.99 24.88
C GLY A 368 -10.10 -8.75 23.73
N ARG A 369 -9.79 -9.29 22.56
CA ARG A 369 -10.65 -9.24 21.37
C ARG A 369 -11.18 -10.63 21.06
N VAL A 370 -12.42 -10.68 20.60
CA VAL A 370 -13.07 -11.88 20.05
C VAL A 370 -13.55 -11.56 18.64
N TRP A 371 -13.77 -12.59 17.84
CA TRP A 371 -14.36 -12.45 16.50
C TRP A 371 -15.67 -13.21 16.42
N LEU A 372 -16.70 -12.52 15.92
CA LEU A 372 -17.94 -13.14 15.49
C LEU A 372 -17.60 -14.03 14.28
N ASN A 373 -18.15 -15.23 14.25
CA ASN A 373 -17.90 -16.18 13.18
C ASN A 373 -18.60 -15.76 11.87
N PRO A 374 -17.87 -15.30 10.84
CA PRO A 374 -18.50 -14.87 9.59
C PRO A 374 -19.12 -16.01 8.79
N PHE A 375 -18.92 -17.27 9.22
CA PHE A 375 -19.51 -18.45 8.59
C PHE A 375 -20.85 -18.82 9.23
N HIS A 376 -21.13 -18.33 10.45
CA HIS A 376 -22.35 -18.60 11.18
C HIS A 376 -23.54 -17.84 10.58
N PRO A 377 -24.66 -18.49 10.21
CA PRO A 377 -25.76 -17.84 9.52
C PRO A 377 -26.42 -16.70 10.32
N GLU A 378 -26.52 -16.83 11.64
CA GLU A 378 -27.07 -15.78 12.49
C GLU A 378 -26.16 -14.57 12.58
N VAL A 379 -24.83 -14.76 12.63
CA VAL A 379 -23.85 -13.65 12.55
C VAL A 379 -23.98 -12.93 11.21
N GLN A 380 -24.06 -13.66 10.11
CA GLN A 380 -24.28 -13.07 8.79
C GLN A 380 -25.59 -12.27 8.75
N GLN A 381 -26.69 -12.84 9.29
CA GLN A 381 -27.97 -12.17 9.32
C GLN A 381 -27.95 -10.91 10.19
N PHE A 382 -27.32 -10.96 11.37
CA PHE A 382 -27.11 -9.81 12.23
C PHE A 382 -26.38 -8.66 11.51
N MET A 383 -25.25 -8.95 10.85
CA MET A 383 -24.49 -7.94 10.11
C MET A 383 -25.31 -7.36 8.93
N LEU A 384 -26.01 -8.21 8.20
CA LEU A 384 -26.87 -7.77 7.07
C LEU A 384 -28.07 -6.95 7.53
N ASP A 385 -28.65 -7.29 8.69
CA ASP A 385 -29.74 -6.52 9.28
C ASP A 385 -29.28 -5.12 9.66
N MET A 386 -28.10 -4.97 10.30
CA MET A 386 -27.53 -3.67 10.63
C MET A 386 -27.25 -2.82 9.38
N VAL A 387 -26.65 -3.42 8.36
CA VAL A 387 -26.39 -2.73 7.07
C VAL A 387 -27.70 -2.31 6.40
N SER A 388 -28.69 -3.20 6.39
CA SER A 388 -30.03 -2.91 5.81
C SER A 388 -30.74 -1.81 6.56
N GLU A 389 -30.64 -1.79 7.90
CA GLU A 389 -31.22 -0.75 8.78
C GLU A 389 -30.61 0.61 8.48
N LEU A 390 -29.26 0.70 8.40
CA LEU A 390 -28.58 1.93 8.02
C LEU A 390 -29.03 2.44 6.65
N ALA A 391 -29.01 1.57 5.65
CA ALA A 391 -29.38 1.92 4.29
C ALA A 391 -30.88 2.27 4.15
N ALA A 392 -31.75 1.77 5.05
CA ALA A 392 -33.19 2.09 5.03
C ALA A 392 -33.50 3.41 5.73
N ASN A 393 -32.80 3.73 6.82
CA ASN A 393 -33.19 4.82 7.72
C ASN A 393 -32.44 6.13 7.46
N TYR A 394 -31.27 6.08 6.79
CA TYR A 394 -30.41 7.26 6.59
C TYR A 394 -30.11 7.49 5.11
N PRO A 395 -30.14 8.75 4.63
CA PRO A 395 -29.77 9.10 3.26
C PRO A 395 -28.24 9.14 3.11
N ILE A 396 -27.60 7.96 3.19
CA ILE A 396 -26.14 7.80 3.12
C ILE A 396 -25.65 7.85 1.67
N ASP A 397 -24.42 8.36 1.45
CA ASP A 397 -23.78 8.36 0.12
C ASP A 397 -23.04 7.05 -0.18
N GLY A 398 -22.85 6.21 0.83
CA GLY A 398 -22.20 4.91 0.73
C GLY A 398 -22.18 4.17 2.05
N PHE A 399 -21.52 3.03 2.06
CA PHE A 399 -21.25 2.22 3.24
C PHE A 399 -19.83 1.66 3.14
N GLN A 400 -19.07 1.70 4.23
CA GLN A 400 -17.68 1.23 4.24
C GLN A 400 -17.45 0.14 5.28
N VAL A 401 -16.72 -0.89 4.88
CA VAL A 401 -16.08 -1.85 5.77
C VAL A 401 -14.55 -1.73 5.66
N ASP A 402 -13.83 -2.14 6.70
CA ASP A 402 -12.36 -2.07 6.72
C ASP A 402 -11.69 -3.44 6.89
N ASP A 403 -10.47 -3.44 7.40
CA ASP A 403 -9.65 -4.64 7.60
C ASP A 403 -10.23 -5.60 8.66
N HIS A 404 -11.08 -5.15 9.58
CA HIS A 404 -11.78 -6.01 10.52
C HIS A 404 -13.02 -6.72 9.94
N PHE A 405 -13.39 -6.44 8.70
CA PHE A 405 -14.36 -7.24 7.93
C PHE A 405 -13.69 -8.48 7.31
N GLY A 406 -12.79 -9.05 8.05
CA GLY A 406 -12.04 -10.26 7.80
C GLY A 406 -12.00 -11.14 9.05
N LEU A 407 -11.32 -12.26 8.98
CA LEU A 407 -11.12 -13.19 10.09
C LEU A 407 -9.63 -13.46 10.26
N PRO A 408 -9.03 -13.20 11.44
CA PRO A 408 -7.65 -13.59 11.68
C PRO A 408 -7.43 -15.07 11.38
N VAL A 409 -6.37 -15.37 10.65
CA VAL A 409 -6.07 -16.70 10.09
C VAL A 409 -6.01 -17.83 11.12
N VAL A 410 -5.80 -17.49 12.39
CA VAL A 410 -5.76 -18.45 13.51
C VAL A 410 -7.15 -18.99 13.90
N TYR A 411 -8.23 -18.37 13.45
CA TYR A 411 -9.61 -18.73 13.77
C TYR A 411 -10.27 -19.64 12.72
N GLY A 412 -11.47 -20.14 13.05
CA GLY A 412 -12.26 -21.02 12.21
C GLY A 412 -12.23 -22.48 12.67
N TYR A 413 -11.84 -22.72 13.91
CA TYR A 413 -11.83 -24.08 14.50
C TYR A 413 -12.95 -24.31 15.51
N ASP A 414 -13.94 -23.41 15.56
CA ASP A 414 -15.16 -23.61 16.35
C ASP A 414 -16.00 -24.78 15.81
N PRO A 415 -16.86 -25.38 16.65
CA PRO A 415 -17.65 -26.56 16.28
C PRO A 415 -18.51 -26.37 15.02
N TYR A 416 -19.09 -25.18 14.84
CA TYR A 416 -19.91 -24.87 13.68
C TYR A 416 -19.09 -24.89 12.39
N THR A 417 -17.96 -24.17 12.37
CA THR A 417 -17.07 -24.08 11.21
C THR A 417 -16.47 -25.44 10.85
N VAL A 418 -16.04 -26.21 11.86
CA VAL A 418 -15.51 -27.58 11.66
C VAL A 418 -16.58 -28.49 11.06
N SER A 419 -17.82 -28.39 11.55
CA SER A 419 -18.94 -29.19 10.99
C SER A 419 -19.22 -28.79 9.55
N LEU A 420 -19.29 -27.51 9.24
CA LEU A 420 -19.52 -26.99 7.89
C LEU A 420 -18.41 -27.45 6.92
N TYR A 421 -17.16 -27.34 7.34
CA TYR A 421 -16.03 -27.78 6.53
C TYR A 421 -16.10 -29.29 6.23
N ARG A 422 -16.41 -30.11 7.23
CA ARG A 422 -16.56 -31.57 7.07
C ARG A 422 -17.69 -31.92 6.09
N GLN A 423 -18.82 -31.23 6.15
CA GLN A 423 -19.94 -31.45 5.23
C GLN A 423 -19.51 -31.19 3.78
N GLU A 424 -18.74 -30.14 3.53
CA GLU A 424 -18.30 -29.77 2.19
C GLU A 424 -17.07 -30.57 1.71
N HIS A 425 -16.33 -31.23 2.62
CA HIS A 425 -15.09 -31.96 2.33
C HIS A 425 -15.16 -33.47 2.66
N ARG A 426 -16.31 -34.10 2.43
CA ARG A 426 -16.53 -35.58 2.57
C ARG A 426 -16.09 -36.11 3.96
N GLY A 427 -16.36 -35.35 5.01
CA GLY A 427 -16.04 -35.73 6.39
C GLY A 427 -14.62 -35.38 6.85
N GLN A 428 -13.77 -34.84 5.99
CA GLN A 428 -12.41 -34.43 6.36
C GLN A 428 -12.42 -33.26 7.34
N ALA A 429 -11.58 -33.32 8.36
CA ALA A 429 -11.39 -32.22 9.30
C ALA A 429 -10.59 -31.07 8.64
N PRO A 430 -10.75 -29.81 9.11
CA PRO A 430 -9.89 -28.72 8.68
C PRO A 430 -8.40 -29.03 8.92
N PRO A 431 -7.51 -28.56 8.02
CA PRO A 431 -6.06 -28.67 8.22
C PRO A 431 -5.61 -28.03 9.54
N GLN A 432 -4.56 -28.60 10.15
CA GLN A 432 -3.93 -28.04 11.36
C GLN A 432 -3.03 -26.84 11.02
N ASP A 433 -2.46 -26.81 9.83
CA ASP A 433 -1.72 -25.65 9.34
C ASP A 433 -2.71 -24.52 9.00
N ILE A 434 -2.65 -23.45 9.80
CA ILE A 434 -3.51 -22.27 9.63
C ILE A 434 -3.28 -21.58 8.28
N TYR A 435 -2.13 -21.79 7.63
CA TYR A 435 -1.75 -21.25 6.32
C TYR A 435 -1.93 -22.25 5.18
N ASP A 436 -2.50 -23.43 5.42
CA ASP A 436 -2.84 -24.35 4.34
C ASP A 436 -3.63 -23.62 3.25
N ALA A 437 -3.21 -23.77 2.00
CA ALA A 437 -3.74 -22.97 0.89
C ALA A 437 -5.22 -23.25 0.62
N ALA A 438 -5.67 -24.52 0.73
CA ALA A 438 -7.07 -24.89 0.50
C ALA A 438 -7.95 -24.40 1.65
N TRP A 439 -7.48 -24.52 2.88
CA TRP A 439 -8.16 -24.03 4.08
C TRP A 439 -8.27 -22.50 4.09
N THR A 440 -7.20 -21.81 3.74
CA THR A 440 -7.18 -20.34 3.60
C THR A 440 -8.17 -19.90 2.52
N ARG A 441 -8.13 -20.53 1.35
CA ARG A 441 -9.05 -20.21 0.24
C ARG A 441 -10.50 -20.45 0.64
N TRP A 442 -10.83 -21.59 1.22
CA TRP A 442 -12.18 -21.91 1.63
C TRP A 442 -12.78 -20.89 2.61
N ARG A 443 -12.00 -20.48 3.63
CA ARG A 443 -12.45 -19.46 4.58
C ARG A 443 -12.63 -18.09 3.91
N ALA A 444 -11.69 -17.69 3.06
CA ALA A 444 -11.76 -16.43 2.31
C ALA A 444 -12.95 -16.39 1.36
N ASP A 445 -13.29 -17.51 0.70
CA ASP A 445 -14.45 -17.61 -0.18
C ASP A 445 -15.77 -17.47 0.60
N LYS A 446 -15.85 -17.98 1.83
CA LYS A 446 -17.02 -17.78 2.72
C LYS A 446 -17.18 -16.29 3.10
N ILE A 447 -16.09 -15.59 3.41
CA ILE A 447 -16.13 -14.14 3.69
C ILE A 447 -16.51 -13.36 2.41
N THR A 448 -16.02 -13.78 1.25
CA THR A 448 -16.42 -13.21 -0.05
C THR A 448 -17.94 -13.33 -0.27
N ALA A 449 -18.55 -14.46 0.10
CA ALA A 449 -20.01 -14.63 0.00
C ALA A 449 -20.77 -13.69 0.96
N VAL A 450 -20.23 -13.38 2.13
CA VAL A 450 -20.81 -12.37 3.03
C VAL A 450 -20.70 -10.97 2.42
N MET A 451 -19.56 -10.65 1.79
CA MET A 451 -19.35 -9.37 1.11
C MET A 451 -20.35 -9.17 -0.05
N GLU A 452 -20.59 -10.21 -0.86
CA GLU A 452 -21.62 -10.20 -1.91
C GLU A 452 -23.01 -9.86 -1.35
N ARG A 453 -23.40 -10.52 -0.26
CA ARG A 453 -24.68 -10.26 0.41
C ARG A 453 -24.75 -8.85 1.01
N THR A 454 -23.67 -8.35 1.56
CA THR A 454 -23.53 -6.98 2.07
C THR A 454 -23.73 -5.96 0.95
N PHE A 455 -23.07 -6.15 -0.19
CA PHE A 455 -23.29 -5.34 -1.40
C PHE A 455 -24.77 -5.34 -1.81
N ALA A 456 -25.35 -6.53 -1.95
CA ALA A 456 -26.76 -6.66 -2.34
C ALA A 456 -27.71 -5.96 -1.34
N ALA A 457 -27.45 -6.06 -0.03
CA ALA A 457 -28.27 -5.42 1.01
C ALA A 457 -28.25 -3.89 0.90
N VAL A 458 -27.08 -3.28 0.68
CA VAL A 458 -26.95 -1.83 0.46
C VAL A 458 -27.68 -1.43 -0.82
N LYS A 459 -27.41 -2.11 -1.93
CA LYS A 459 -28.00 -1.76 -3.24
C LYS A 459 -29.51 -1.93 -3.32
N ALA A 460 -30.07 -2.89 -2.58
CA ALA A 460 -31.51 -3.09 -2.49
C ALA A 460 -32.25 -1.90 -1.86
N ARG A 461 -31.60 -1.16 -0.96
CA ARG A 461 -32.19 -0.01 -0.27
C ARG A 461 -31.78 1.32 -0.89
N GLN A 462 -30.51 1.45 -1.24
CA GLN A 462 -29.93 2.66 -1.82
C GLN A 462 -29.05 2.31 -3.04
N PRO A 463 -29.64 2.20 -4.24
CA PRO A 463 -28.89 1.80 -5.45
C PRO A 463 -27.72 2.71 -5.81
N ARG A 464 -27.76 3.98 -5.36
CA ARG A 464 -26.68 4.97 -5.62
C ARG A 464 -25.62 5.02 -4.53
N ALA A 465 -25.86 4.44 -3.37
CA ALA A 465 -24.88 4.41 -2.27
C ALA A 465 -23.68 3.55 -2.68
N VAL A 466 -22.48 4.09 -2.48
CA VAL A 466 -21.22 3.44 -2.86
C VAL A 466 -20.83 2.39 -1.83
N LEU A 467 -20.50 1.18 -2.26
CA LEU A 467 -19.87 0.21 -1.36
C LEU A 467 -18.36 0.41 -1.38
N SER A 468 -17.84 0.92 -0.27
CA SER A 468 -16.44 1.25 -0.06
C SER A 468 -15.76 0.19 0.83
N VAL A 469 -14.49 -0.12 0.55
CA VAL A 469 -13.67 -0.97 1.41
C VAL A 469 -12.36 -0.25 1.73
N SER A 470 -11.94 -0.31 2.99
CA SER A 470 -10.70 0.29 3.48
C SER A 470 -9.80 -0.80 4.09
N PRO A 471 -9.16 -1.64 3.26
CA PRO A 471 -8.38 -2.78 3.73
C PRO A 471 -6.90 -2.45 3.89
N ASN A 472 -6.19 -3.32 4.58
CA ASN A 472 -4.73 -3.43 4.46
C ASN A 472 -4.30 -3.81 3.03
N PRO A 473 -2.99 -3.64 2.67
CA PRO A 473 -2.44 -4.20 1.42
C PRO A 473 -2.81 -5.67 1.24
N HIS A 474 -3.16 -6.06 0.01
CA HIS A 474 -3.82 -7.34 -0.29
C HIS A 474 -3.10 -8.57 0.28
N GLU A 475 -1.78 -8.66 0.11
CA GLU A 475 -1.03 -9.83 0.60
C GLU A 475 -1.16 -9.99 2.12
N PHE A 476 -1.11 -8.88 2.85
CA PHE A 476 -1.30 -8.88 4.29
C PHE A 476 -2.75 -9.20 4.66
N ALA A 477 -3.72 -8.52 4.04
CA ALA A 477 -5.15 -8.70 4.29
C ALA A 477 -5.59 -10.15 4.01
N TYR A 478 -5.18 -10.72 2.89
CA TYR A 478 -5.52 -12.10 2.52
C TYR A 478 -4.84 -13.14 3.42
N LYS A 479 -3.52 -12.98 3.64
CA LYS A 479 -2.73 -13.97 4.39
C LYS A 479 -3.10 -14.05 5.87
N TYR A 480 -3.32 -12.88 6.51
CA TYR A 480 -3.49 -12.82 7.96
C TYR A 480 -4.94 -12.63 8.40
N PHE A 481 -5.80 -12.10 7.52
CA PHE A 481 -7.19 -11.79 7.83
C PHE A 481 -8.19 -12.39 6.84
N LEU A 482 -7.76 -13.25 5.90
CA LEU A 482 -8.61 -13.95 4.93
C LEU A 482 -9.46 -12.99 4.08
N GLN A 483 -9.05 -11.72 3.99
CA GLN A 483 -9.77 -10.66 3.32
C GLN A 483 -9.28 -10.54 1.86
N ASP A 484 -9.96 -11.23 0.95
CA ASP A 484 -9.63 -11.29 -0.48
C ASP A 484 -10.30 -10.15 -1.25
N TRP A 485 -9.95 -8.91 -0.88
CA TRP A 485 -10.56 -7.74 -1.50
C TRP A 485 -10.26 -7.59 -3.01
N ASP A 486 -9.18 -8.20 -3.53
CA ASP A 486 -8.92 -8.25 -4.97
C ASP A 486 -10.00 -9.04 -5.70
N THR A 487 -10.40 -10.19 -5.16
CA THR A 487 -11.56 -10.96 -5.65
C THR A 487 -12.85 -10.15 -5.54
N TRP A 488 -13.06 -9.39 -4.46
CA TRP A 488 -14.28 -8.57 -4.28
C TRP A 488 -14.37 -7.46 -5.32
N VAL A 489 -13.25 -6.78 -5.62
CA VAL A 489 -13.16 -5.78 -6.71
C VAL A 489 -13.45 -6.41 -8.06
N ASN A 490 -12.81 -7.55 -8.38
CA ASN A 490 -12.96 -8.22 -9.66
C ASN A 490 -14.38 -8.77 -9.89
N ARG A 491 -15.13 -9.08 -8.82
CA ARG A 491 -16.53 -9.52 -8.88
C ARG A 491 -17.52 -8.35 -8.85
N GLY A 492 -17.07 -7.11 -8.71
CA GLY A 492 -17.91 -5.92 -8.69
C GLY A 492 -18.68 -5.71 -7.38
N TYR A 493 -18.21 -6.29 -6.26
CA TYR A 493 -18.80 -6.08 -4.93
C TYR A 493 -18.24 -4.85 -4.21
N VAL A 494 -17.21 -4.23 -4.76
CA VAL A 494 -16.57 -3.01 -4.26
C VAL A 494 -16.59 -1.95 -5.33
N GLU A 495 -17.03 -0.76 -4.98
CA GLU A 495 -17.15 0.38 -5.89
C GLU A 495 -16.18 1.52 -5.57
N GLU A 496 -15.63 1.53 -4.35
CA GLU A 496 -14.58 2.45 -3.90
C GLU A 496 -13.60 1.69 -3.01
N LEU A 497 -12.30 1.78 -3.29
CA LEU A 497 -11.25 1.14 -2.51
C LEU A 497 -10.34 2.21 -1.90
N ILE A 498 -10.07 2.11 -0.59
CA ILE A 498 -9.14 3.00 0.10
C ILE A 498 -8.11 2.16 0.85
N VAL A 499 -7.01 1.82 0.19
CA VAL A 499 -5.98 0.96 0.78
C VAL A 499 -5.25 1.69 1.90
N GLN A 500 -5.23 1.11 3.11
CA GLN A 500 -4.56 1.68 4.27
C GLN A 500 -3.04 1.52 4.16
N LEU A 501 -2.34 2.60 3.79
CA LEU A 501 -0.89 2.61 3.68
C LEU A 501 -0.26 3.45 4.80
N TYR A 502 -0.39 2.97 6.03
CA TYR A 502 0.13 3.65 7.21
C TYR A 502 1.64 3.43 7.33
N ARG A 503 2.41 4.13 6.51
CA ARG A 503 3.87 4.02 6.43
C ARG A 503 4.53 5.37 6.70
N SER A 504 5.50 5.40 7.59
CA SER A 504 6.30 6.60 7.89
C SER A 504 7.40 6.84 6.85
N ASP A 505 7.89 5.79 6.20
CA ASP A 505 8.85 5.88 5.10
C ASP A 505 8.15 6.05 3.74
N LEU A 506 8.58 7.06 2.99
CA LEU A 506 7.96 7.37 1.70
C LEU A 506 8.27 6.32 0.64
N GLY A 507 9.48 5.74 0.64
CA GLY A 507 9.85 4.68 -0.30
C GLY A 507 8.99 3.44 -0.12
N ARG A 508 8.78 3.02 1.15
CA ARG A 508 7.88 1.92 1.48
C ARG A 508 6.42 2.22 1.14
N PHE A 509 5.97 3.44 1.41
CA PHE A 509 4.64 3.91 1.04
C PHE A 509 4.40 3.78 -0.47
N VAL A 510 5.35 4.24 -1.26
CA VAL A 510 5.32 4.18 -2.72
C VAL A 510 5.41 2.73 -3.22
N TRP A 511 6.26 1.91 -2.60
CA TRP A 511 6.37 0.49 -2.94
C TRP A 511 5.02 -0.24 -2.77
N GLU A 512 4.32 0.00 -1.67
CA GLU A 512 2.98 -0.58 -1.45
C GLU A 512 1.97 -0.12 -2.52
N MET A 513 1.99 1.16 -2.91
CA MET A 513 1.12 1.67 -3.99
C MET A 513 1.40 0.99 -5.33
N ASN A 514 2.62 0.58 -5.60
CA ASN A 514 3.02 -0.07 -6.85
C ASN A 514 2.67 -1.57 -6.90
N ARG A 515 2.14 -2.15 -5.83
CA ARG A 515 1.78 -3.58 -5.77
C ARG A 515 0.65 -3.91 -6.76
N SER A 516 0.74 -5.08 -7.36
CA SER A 516 -0.14 -5.52 -8.45
C SER A 516 -1.64 -5.42 -8.15
N PRO A 517 -2.17 -5.87 -7.00
CA PRO A 517 -3.60 -5.78 -6.72
C PRO A 517 -4.12 -4.34 -6.68
N ALA A 518 -3.40 -3.40 -6.01
CA ALA A 518 -3.79 -2.00 -5.97
C ALA A 518 -3.73 -1.35 -7.36
N GLN A 519 -2.71 -1.68 -8.16
CA GLN A 519 -2.59 -1.23 -9.55
C GLN A 519 -3.68 -1.81 -10.47
N ALA A 520 -4.15 -3.03 -10.21
CA ALA A 520 -5.26 -3.63 -10.93
C ALA A 520 -6.58 -2.93 -10.56
N ALA A 521 -6.87 -2.80 -9.27
CA ALA A 521 -8.11 -2.20 -8.77
C ALA A 521 -8.35 -0.79 -9.34
N ARG A 522 -7.31 0.08 -9.35
CA ARG A 522 -7.43 1.47 -9.84
C ARG A 522 -7.78 1.60 -11.33
N ARG A 523 -7.67 0.53 -12.12
CA ARG A 523 -8.12 0.51 -13.51
C ARG A 523 -9.61 0.25 -13.67
N HIS A 524 -10.27 -0.21 -12.61
CA HIS A 524 -11.67 -0.63 -12.63
C HIS A 524 -12.56 0.28 -11.78
N ILE A 525 -12.06 0.69 -10.61
CA ILE A 525 -12.83 1.49 -9.65
C ILE A 525 -11.99 2.64 -9.08
N PRO A 526 -12.60 3.71 -8.57
CA PRO A 526 -11.90 4.71 -7.77
C PRO A 526 -11.13 4.06 -6.63
N THR A 527 -9.80 4.10 -6.73
CA THR A 527 -8.90 3.56 -5.71
C THR A 527 -8.09 4.70 -5.12
N ALA A 528 -8.32 5.00 -3.86
CA ALA A 528 -7.61 6.00 -3.07
C ALA A 528 -6.66 5.34 -2.06
N VAL A 529 -5.91 6.16 -1.36
CA VAL A 529 -4.94 5.71 -0.35
C VAL A 529 -5.30 6.28 1.02
N GLY A 530 -5.35 5.42 2.01
CA GLY A 530 -5.43 5.80 3.42
C GLY A 530 -4.06 6.25 3.95
N VAL A 531 -3.99 7.46 4.45
CA VAL A 531 -2.78 8.08 5.00
C VAL A 531 -2.94 8.25 6.50
N LEU A 532 -1.96 7.78 7.26
CA LEU A 532 -1.90 8.03 8.69
C LEU A 532 -1.47 9.48 8.95
N SER A 533 -2.34 10.29 9.56
CA SER A 533 -2.03 11.66 9.94
C SER A 533 -1.48 11.81 11.37
N GLY A 534 -1.50 10.74 12.14
CA GLY A 534 -0.92 10.64 13.48
C GLY A 534 -1.60 9.58 14.34
N LEU A 535 -0.97 9.22 15.44
CA LEU A 535 -1.52 8.45 16.54
C LEU A 535 -1.24 9.22 17.85
N ARG A 536 -1.96 8.89 18.94
CA ARG A 536 -1.73 9.51 20.26
C ARG A 536 -0.22 9.43 20.62
N GLY A 537 0.39 10.58 20.90
CA GLY A 537 1.83 10.69 21.21
C GLY A 537 2.79 10.46 20.04
N ARG A 538 2.27 10.28 18.80
CA ARG A 538 3.06 10.11 17.58
C ARG A 538 2.45 10.89 16.43
N PRO A 539 2.50 12.22 16.44
CA PRO A 539 1.99 13.05 15.33
C PRO A 539 2.83 12.87 14.07
N VAL A 540 2.21 13.02 12.91
CA VAL A 540 2.91 12.99 11.62
C VAL A 540 3.08 14.42 11.11
N PRO A 541 4.32 14.88 10.78
CA PRO A 541 4.55 16.22 10.24
C PRO A 541 3.83 16.45 8.91
N MET A 542 3.31 17.67 8.71
CA MET A 542 2.62 18.03 7.46
C MET A 542 3.49 17.89 6.21
N ALA A 543 4.79 18.10 6.34
CA ALA A 543 5.72 17.85 5.23
C ALA A 543 5.64 16.41 4.70
N ARG A 544 5.58 15.42 5.62
CA ARG A 544 5.42 14.01 5.25
C ARG A 544 4.06 13.74 4.60
N ILE A 545 2.99 14.27 5.16
CA ILE A 545 1.64 14.17 4.58
C ILE A 545 1.62 14.75 3.17
N GLN A 546 2.23 15.91 2.96
CA GLN A 546 2.33 16.54 1.65
C GLN A 546 3.11 15.68 0.63
N GLU A 547 4.22 15.06 1.04
CA GLU A 547 4.99 14.14 0.20
C GLU A 547 4.16 12.93 -0.22
N GLN A 548 3.42 12.33 0.73
CA GLN A 548 2.55 11.19 0.46
C GLN A 548 1.41 11.55 -0.49
N VAL A 549 0.74 12.69 -0.29
CA VAL A 549 -0.34 13.15 -1.20
C VAL A 549 0.21 13.44 -2.60
N ARG A 550 1.40 14.02 -2.73
CA ARG A 550 2.04 14.20 -4.04
C ARG A 550 2.30 12.84 -4.70
N ALA A 551 2.86 11.88 -3.96
CA ALA A 551 3.13 10.53 -4.47
C ALA A 551 1.85 9.81 -4.95
N ILE A 552 0.73 9.98 -4.23
CA ILE A 552 -0.59 9.47 -4.59
C ILE A 552 -1.04 10.06 -5.94
N ARG A 553 -0.95 11.38 -6.10
CA ARG A 553 -1.34 12.10 -7.32
C ARG A 553 -0.44 11.75 -8.50
N ASP A 554 0.88 11.62 -8.28
CA ASP A 554 1.86 11.23 -9.30
C ASP A 554 1.53 9.89 -9.93
N ARG A 555 0.86 9.00 -9.18
CA ARG A 555 0.43 7.68 -9.64
C ARG A 555 -1.03 7.61 -10.07
N SER A 556 -1.68 8.77 -10.18
CA SER A 556 -3.06 8.88 -10.63
C SER A 556 -4.04 8.01 -9.82
N TYR A 557 -3.82 7.91 -8.50
CA TYR A 557 -4.82 7.36 -7.59
C TYR A 557 -6.00 8.32 -7.48
N ALA A 558 -7.15 7.78 -7.13
CA ALA A 558 -8.40 8.54 -7.06
C ALA A 558 -8.47 9.56 -5.91
N GLY A 559 -7.47 9.57 -5.02
CA GLY A 559 -7.38 10.52 -3.93
C GLY A 559 -6.80 9.95 -2.64
N VAL A 560 -7.11 10.60 -1.54
CA VAL A 560 -6.58 10.30 -0.21
C VAL A 560 -7.70 10.36 0.84
N SER A 561 -7.62 9.50 1.86
CA SER A 561 -8.37 9.65 3.10
C SER A 561 -7.41 9.62 4.29
N PHE A 562 -7.64 10.50 5.28
CA PHE A 562 -6.75 10.63 6.42
C PHE A 562 -7.30 9.89 7.64
N PHE A 563 -6.50 9.02 8.20
CA PHE A 563 -6.78 8.38 9.46
C PHE A 563 -6.01 9.13 10.55
N PHE A 564 -6.67 9.85 11.38
CA PHE A 564 -8.08 10.18 11.52
C PHE A 564 -8.25 11.69 11.77
N TYR A 565 -9.49 12.18 11.94
CA TYR A 565 -9.79 13.62 12.01
C TYR A 565 -8.95 14.38 13.03
N GLU A 566 -8.91 13.95 14.29
CA GLU A 566 -8.17 14.68 15.33
C GLU A 566 -6.67 14.68 15.09
N SER A 567 -6.12 13.57 14.58
CA SER A 567 -4.68 13.46 14.33
C SER A 567 -4.18 14.40 13.23
N LEU A 568 -5.08 14.91 12.37
CA LEU A 568 -4.74 15.98 11.43
C LEU A 568 -4.27 17.26 12.13
N TRP A 569 -4.65 17.45 13.38
CA TRP A 569 -4.39 18.67 14.15
C TRP A 569 -3.27 18.49 15.18
N TRP A 570 -2.82 17.26 15.43
CA TRP A 570 -1.76 16.98 16.39
C TRP A 570 -0.38 17.27 15.81
N SER A 571 0.44 17.94 16.60
CA SER A 571 1.86 18.19 16.26
C SER A 571 2.64 18.63 17.48
N ASP A 572 3.91 18.26 17.53
CA ASP A 572 4.88 18.73 18.52
C ASP A 572 5.62 20.00 18.04
N THR A 573 5.56 20.31 16.75
CA THR A 573 6.38 21.36 16.12
C THR A 573 5.63 22.35 15.24
N GLU A 574 4.37 22.04 14.87
CA GLU A 574 3.55 22.84 13.96
C GLU A 574 2.31 23.35 14.69
N THR A 575 1.95 24.62 14.50
CA THR A 575 0.68 25.14 15.02
C THR A 575 -0.52 24.64 14.22
N LEU A 576 -1.71 24.67 14.80
CA LEU A 576 -2.97 24.34 14.11
C LEU A 576 -3.11 25.15 12.80
N GLU A 577 -2.77 26.43 12.84
CA GLU A 577 -2.85 27.31 11.68
C GLU A 577 -1.87 26.91 10.56
N GLN A 578 -0.63 26.55 10.93
CA GLN A 578 0.37 26.03 9.97
C GLN A 578 -0.10 24.73 9.30
N ARG A 579 -0.71 23.81 10.07
CA ARG A 579 -1.25 22.58 9.53
C ARG A 579 -2.43 22.85 8.59
N GLN A 580 -3.36 23.73 8.97
CA GLN A 580 -4.46 24.15 8.09
C GLN A 580 -3.95 24.84 6.83
N GLN A 581 -2.94 25.69 6.93
CA GLN A 581 -2.34 26.35 5.76
C GLN A 581 -1.70 25.32 4.80
N SER A 582 -1.04 24.30 5.34
CA SER A 582 -0.48 23.20 4.56
C SER A 582 -1.56 22.40 3.82
N LEU A 583 -2.70 22.15 4.48
CA LEU A 583 -3.85 21.50 3.85
C LEU A 583 -4.51 22.38 2.77
N ARG A 584 -4.61 23.71 2.98
CA ARG A 584 -5.08 24.64 1.93
C ARG A 584 -4.16 24.63 0.69
N GLN A 585 -2.86 24.49 0.89
CA GLN A 585 -1.91 24.34 -0.22
C GLN A 585 -2.09 23.01 -0.96
N LEU A 586 -2.36 21.93 -0.24
CA LEU A 586 -2.65 20.62 -0.83
C LEU A 586 -3.98 20.61 -1.61
N PHE A 587 -4.99 21.26 -1.07
CA PHE A 587 -6.36 21.29 -1.58
C PHE A 587 -6.80 22.74 -1.86
N PRO A 588 -6.22 23.42 -2.88
CA PRO A 588 -6.42 24.86 -3.09
C PRO A 588 -7.83 25.22 -3.56
N SER A 589 -8.59 24.28 -4.07
CA SER A 589 -9.95 24.48 -4.56
C SER A 589 -10.81 23.27 -4.33
N LYS A 590 -12.13 23.45 -4.26
CA LYS A 590 -13.10 22.35 -4.22
C LYS A 590 -13.04 21.53 -5.50
N VAL A 591 -13.06 20.22 -5.37
CA VAL A 591 -13.24 19.27 -6.47
C VAL A 591 -14.24 18.20 -6.06
N PRO A 592 -15.06 17.67 -6.97
CA PRO A 592 -15.96 16.56 -6.64
C PRO A 592 -15.16 15.28 -6.46
N ALA A 593 -15.70 14.35 -5.68
CA ALA A 593 -15.22 12.97 -5.66
C ALA A 593 -15.42 12.30 -7.04
N PRO A 594 -14.66 11.27 -7.39
CA PRO A 594 -14.90 10.46 -8.57
C PRO A 594 -16.33 9.92 -8.60
N ARG A 595 -16.87 9.70 -9.78
CA ARG A 595 -18.14 8.97 -9.96
C ARG A 595 -17.81 7.49 -10.04
N VAL A 596 -18.68 6.69 -9.44
CA VAL A 596 -18.69 5.22 -9.54
C VAL A 596 -19.62 4.83 -10.67
#